data_38604b06e2d2aa84ed81363cf6631a01
#
_entry.id   38604b06e2d2aa84ed81363cf6631a01
#
_cell.length_a   1.000
_cell.length_b   1.000
_cell.length_c   1.000
_cell.angle_alpha   90.00
_cell.angle_beta   90.00
_cell.angle_gamma   90.00
#
_symmetry.space_group_name_H-M   'P 1'
#
loop_
_entity.id
_entity.type
_entity.pdbx_description
1 polymer ?
#
loop_
_entity_poly.entity_id
_entity_poly.type
_entity_poly.pdbx_seq_one_letter_code
_entity_poly.pdbx_strand_id
1 'polypeptide(L)'
;MKAWADAQDLVAHAVTLYHPRPGCQVLMFPDASECHWGSFVTQVPDAEMDQNLPVEDMTHEPLAFLSGTFKGSQMRWATIDKEGFAIVSTFRRLEHFLWNGVHIFTDHRNLAYIFDPEACVTSVSKALAQRLEGWKGVLGQYGYTICHIPGDRTAWWRLAVALGEGSGFACACCGCFRSG
;
A
#
# COMPACT_ATOMS: atom_id res chain seq x y z
N MET A 1 -24.76 11.75 -12.92
CA MET A 1 -23.68 11.07 -13.66
C MET A 1 -22.60 12.03 -14.15
N LYS A 2 -22.95 13.23 -14.62
CA LYS A 2 -21.96 14.21 -15.11
C LYS A 2 -20.97 14.67 -14.01
N ALA A 3 -21.46 14.99 -12.81
CA ALA A 3 -20.61 15.42 -11.69
C ALA A 3 -19.58 14.37 -11.25
N TRP A 4 -19.87 13.07 -11.40
CA TRP A 4 -18.92 11.99 -11.11
C TRP A 4 -17.82 11.92 -12.18
N ALA A 5 -18.18 12.03 -13.46
CA ALA A 5 -17.20 12.07 -14.54
C ALA A 5 -16.28 13.30 -14.44
N ASP A 6 -16.85 14.46 -14.10
CA ASP A 6 -16.10 15.69 -13.89
C ASP A 6 -15.14 15.59 -12.70
N ALA A 7 -15.52 14.89 -11.61
CA ALA A 7 -14.67 14.65 -10.47
C ALA A 7 -13.54 13.65 -10.80
N GLN A 8 -13.83 12.60 -11.57
CA GLN A 8 -12.80 11.66 -12.03
C GLN A 8 -11.77 12.34 -12.95
N ASP A 9 -12.22 13.21 -13.82
CA ASP A 9 -11.37 13.97 -14.74
C ASP A 9 -10.47 14.95 -13.98
N LEU A 10 -11.00 15.64 -12.99
CA LEU A 10 -10.25 16.52 -12.10
C LEU A 10 -9.14 15.76 -11.34
N VAL A 11 -9.44 14.57 -10.82
CA VAL A 11 -8.48 13.74 -10.10
C VAL A 11 -7.43 13.16 -11.03
N ALA A 12 -7.82 12.66 -12.20
CA ALA A 12 -6.89 12.12 -13.18
C ALA A 12 -5.87 13.16 -13.68
N HIS A 13 -6.29 14.45 -13.70
CA HIS A 13 -5.40 15.56 -14.09
C HIS A 13 -4.65 16.18 -12.89
N ALA A 14 -5.09 15.94 -11.66
CA ALA A 14 -4.49 16.55 -10.47
C ALA A 14 -3.32 15.75 -9.88
N VAL A 15 -3.24 14.45 -10.13
CA VAL A 15 -2.20 13.59 -9.56
C VAL A 15 -1.12 13.30 -10.59
N THR A 16 0.00 13.99 -10.48
CA THR A 16 1.21 13.63 -11.23
C THR A 16 1.88 12.43 -10.58
N LEU A 17 2.07 11.35 -11.34
CA LEU A 17 2.89 10.22 -10.89
C LEU A 17 4.35 10.47 -11.23
N TYR A 18 5.20 10.13 -10.27
CA TYR A 18 6.65 10.26 -10.37
C TYR A 18 7.29 8.90 -10.68
N HIS A 19 8.51 8.94 -11.19
CA HIS A 19 9.36 7.75 -11.28
C HIS A 19 10.26 7.66 -10.05
N PRO A 20 10.59 6.43 -9.57
CA PRO A 20 11.57 6.26 -8.51
C PRO A 20 12.89 6.93 -8.86
N ARG A 21 13.47 7.66 -7.91
CA ARG A 21 14.75 8.35 -8.10
C ARG A 21 15.69 8.10 -6.92
N PRO A 22 17.02 8.13 -7.16
CA PRO A 22 18.01 8.07 -6.08
C PRO A 22 17.82 9.22 -5.08
N GLY A 23 18.16 8.97 -3.82
CA GLY A 23 18.04 9.96 -2.75
C GLY A 23 16.62 10.10 -2.20
N CYS A 24 15.76 9.13 -2.48
CA CYS A 24 14.42 9.05 -1.93
C CYS A 24 14.13 7.66 -1.35
N GLN A 25 13.36 7.63 -0.27
CA GLN A 25 12.82 6.40 0.33
C GLN A 25 11.42 6.14 -0.21
N VAL A 26 11.12 4.88 -0.45
CA VAL A 26 9.78 4.46 -0.88
C VAL A 26 8.92 4.15 0.33
N LEU A 27 7.73 4.74 0.38
CA LEU A 27 6.72 4.55 1.41
C LEU A 27 5.49 3.88 0.82
N MET A 28 4.91 2.93 1.56
CA MET A 28 3.71 2.18 1.18
C MET A 28 2.64 2.32 2.26
N PHE A 29 1.44 2.68 1.85
CA PHE A 29 0.26 2.83 2.70
C PHE A 29 -0.85 1.89 2.21
N PRO A 30 -0.88 0.64 2.65
CA PRO A 30 -1.95 -0.30 2.35
C PRO A 30 -3.17 -0.02 3.22
N ASP A 31 -4.34 -0.30 2.67
CA ASP A 31 -5.62 -0.28 3.37
C ASP A 31 -6.55 -1.35 2.83
N ALA A 32 -7.46 -1.87 3.65
CA ALA A 32 -8.45 -2.84 3.23
C ALA A 32 -9.81 -2.60 3.88
N SER A 33 -10.84 -2.63 3.06
CA SER A 33 -12.24 -2.59 3.47
C SER A 33 -12.84 -4.01 3.49
N GLU A 34 -14.14 -4.10 3.67
CA GLU A 34 -14.84 -5.38 3.63
C GLU A 34 -14.70 -6.09 2.27
N CYS A 35 -14.82 -5.34 1.17
CA CYS A 35 -14.88 -5.87 -0.20
C CYS A 35 -13.66 -5.52 -1.06
N HIS A 36 -12.89 -4.52 -0.68
CA HIS A 36 -11.82 -3.95 -1.51
C HIS A 36 -10.54 -3.79 -0.71
N TRP A 37 -9.43 -3.75 -1.42
CA TRP A 37 -8.15 -3.34 -0.88
C TRP A 37 -7.53 -2.27 -1.78
N GLY A 38 -6.72 -1.43 -1.20
CA GLY A 38 -5.98 -0.41 -1.91
C GLY A 38 -4.59 -0.23 -1.34
N SER A 39 -3.74 0.45 -2.08
CA SER A 39 -2.42 0.84 -1.61
C SER A 39 -1.96 2.10 -2.32
N PHE A 40 -1.53 3.07 -1.55
CA PHE A 40 -0.83 4.24 -2.03
C PHE A 40 0.66 4.03 -1.85
N VAL A 41 1.43 4.18 -2.93
CA VAL A 41 2.89 4.08 -2.92
C VAL A 41 3.47 5.41 -3.38
N THR A 42 4.38 5.93 -2.60
CA THR A 42 5.00 7.24 -2.81
C THR A 42 6.48 7.17 -2.49
N GLN A 43 7.23 8.21 -2.86
CA GLN A 43 8.58 8.42 -2.38
C GLN A 43 8.71 9.77 -1.68
N VAL A 44 9.65 9.85 -0.75
CA VAL A 44 10.00 11.07 -0.03
C VAL A 44 11.52 11.24 -0.03
N PRO A 45 12.06 12.47 0.00
CA PRO A 45 13.50 12.70 0.09
C PRO A 45 14.11 12.05 1.34
N ASP A 46 15.30 11.44 1.22
CA ASP A 46 16.04 10.84 2.35
C ASP A 46 16.19 11.83 3.51
N ALA A 47 16.46 13.09 3.21
CA ALA A 47 16.65 14.14 4.20
C ALA A 47 15.42 14.36 5.11
N GLU A 48 14.21 14.12 4.62
CA GLU A 48 12.97 14.24 5.42
C GLU A 48 12.78 13.04 6.35
N MET A 49 13.18 11.85 5.91
CA MET A 49 13.21 10.65 6.75
C MET A 49 14.23 10.81 7.89
N ASP A 50 15.43 11.35 7.60
CA ASP A 50 16.48 11.57 8.58
C ASP A 50 16.09 12.59 9.66
N GLN A 51 15.25 13.57 9.32
CA GLN A 51 14.72 14.55 10.28
C GLN A 51 13.62 13.97 11.18
N ASN A 52 13.20 12.73 10.94
CA ASN A 52 12.13 12.06 11.69
C ASN A 52 10.83 12.87 11.74
N LEU A 53 10.50 13.51 10.62
CA LEU A 53 9.25 14.24 10.47
C LEU A 53 8.05 13.30 10.55
N PRO A 54 6.89 13.77 11.03
CA PRO A 54 5.65 13.03 10.88
C PRO A 54 5.40 12.69 9.41
N VAL A 55 5.03 11.44 9.13
CA VAL A 55 4.89 10.98 7.74
C VAL A 55 3.88 11.79 6.93
N GLU A 56 2.86 12.34 7.58
CA GLU A 56 1.86 13.21 6.96
C GLU A 56 2.39 14.60 6.57
N ASP A 57 3.50 15.02 7.15
CA ASP A 57 4.13 16.34 6.90
C ASP A 57 5.29 16.26 5.87
N MET A 58 5.62 15.05 5.40
CA MET A 58 6.66 14.84 4.39
C MET A 58 6.19 15.24 2.99
N THR A 59 7.15 15.55 2.13
CA THR A 59 6.89 15.87 0.70
C THR A 59 6.69 14.59 -0.10
N HIS A 60 5.44 14.19 -0.26
CA HIS A 60 5.08 12.97 -0.99
C HIS A 60 5.09 13.17 -2.50
N GLU A 61 5.84 12.32 -3.19
CA GLU A 61 5.85 12.20 -4.65
C GLU A 61 5.18 10.86 -5.03
N PRO A 62 3.90 10.85 -5.44
CA PRO A 62 3.17 9.63 -5.76
C PRO A 62 3.84 8.79 -6.84
N LEU A 63 4.05 7.50 -6.58
CA LEU A 63 4.58 6.53 -7.54
C LEU A 63 3.47 5.67 -8.14
N ALA A 64 2.53 5.24 -7.30
CA ALA A 64 1.43 4.40 -7.75
C ALA A 64 0.23 4.43 -6.79
N PHE A 65 -0.95 4.26 -7.36
CA PHE A 65 -2.18 3.91 -6.65
C PHE A 65 -2.62 2.53 -7.13
N LEU A 66 -2.82 1.62 -6.20
CA LEU A 66 -3.28 0.26 -6.49
C LEU A 66 -4.59 0.00 -5.79
N SER A 67 -5.46 -0.74 -6.44
CA SER A 67 -6.68 -1.23 -5.82
C SER A 67 -7.08 -2.61 -6.37
N GLY A 68 -8.01 -3.25 -5.68
CA GLY A 68 -8.57 -4.50 -6.13
C GLY A 68 -9.73 -4.95 -5.25
N THR A 69 -10.50 -5.89 -5.76
CA THR A 69 -11.68 -6.46 -5.07
C THR A 69 -11.37 -7.84 -4.55
N PHE A 70 -11.77 -8.13 -3.33
CA PHE A 70 -11.71 -9.48 -2.78
C PHE A 70 -12.71 -10.39 -3.48
N LYS A 71 -12.33 -11.64 -3.76
CA LYS A 71 -13.15 -12.60 -4.50
C LYS A 71 -13.28 -13.94 -3.75
N GLY A 72 -14.41 -14.57 -3.90
CA GLY A 72 -14.66 -15.92 -3.36
C GLY A 72 -14.40 -16.02 -1.86
N SER A 73 -13.49 -16.87 -1.43
CA SER A 73 -13.17 -17.07 -0.01
C SER A 73 -12.54 -15.86 0.67
N GLN A 74 -11.90 -14.97 -0.08
CA GLN A 74 -11.26 -13.75 0.45
C GLN A 74 -12.26 -12.80 1.10
N MET A 75 -13.52 -12.79 0.62
CA MET A 75 -14.59 -11.97 1.19
C MET A 75 -14.84 -12.27 2.68
N ARG A 76 -14.59 -13.52 3.09
CA ARG A 76 -14.79 -14.01 4.46
C ARG A 76 -13.54 -13.99 5.32
N TRP A 77 -12.43 -13.43 4.81
CA TRP A 77 -11.21 -13.30 5.58
C TRP A 77 -11.38 -12.28 6.71
N ALA A 78 -10.65 -12.48 7.78
CA ALA A 78 -10.53 -11.48 8.84
C ALA A 78 -9.87 -10.20 8.31
N THR A 79 -10.13 -9.06 8.94
CA THR A 79 -9.55 -7.76 8.55
C THR A 79 -8.04 -7.83 8.43
N ILE A 80 -7.39 -8.47 9.39
CA ILE A 80 -5.92 -8.64 9.38
C ILE A 80 -5.41 -9.42 8.14
N ASP A 81 -6.15 -10.41 7.68
CA ASP A 81 -5.81 -11.15 6.45
C ASP A 81 -5.96 -10.25 5.22
N LYS A 82 -7.01 -9.44 5.19
CA LYS A 82 -7.30 -8.53 4.07
C LYS A 82 -6.25 -7.44 3.93
N GLU A 83 -5.83 -6.86 5.04
CA GLU A 83 -4.77 -5.86 5.06
C GLU A 83 -3.40 -6.47 4.73
N GLY A 84 -3.07 -7.64 5.29
CA GLY A 84 -1.86 -8.37 4.91
C GLY A 84 -1.82 -8.71 3.42
N PHE A 85 -2.97 -9.05 2.85
CA PHE A 85 -3.10 -9.28 1.41
C PHE A 85 -2.88 -8.01 0.58
N ALA A 86 -3.31 -6.84 1.05
CA ALA A 86 -3.05 -5.57 0.39
C ALA A 86 -1.54 -5.30 0.29
N ILE A 87 -0.80 -5.51 1.38
CA ILE A 87 0.66 -5.40 1.40
C ILE A 87 1.27 -6.31 0.33
N VAL A 88 1.01 -7.61 0.41
CA VAL A 88 1.61 -8.61 -0.49
C VAL A 88 1.23 -8.39 -1.95
N SER A 89 -0.02 -7.99 -2.20
CA SER A 89 -0.49 -7.67 -3.55
C SER A 89 0.22 -6.47 -4.14
N THR A 90 0.56 -5.48 -3.32
CA THR A 90 1.34 -4.32 -3.73
C THR A 90 2.77 -4.74 -4.10
N PHE A 91 3.44 -5.54 -3.27
CA PHE A 91 4.78 -6.06 -3.59
C PHE A 91 4.80 -6.81 -4.93
N ARG A 92 3.86 -7.70 -5.16
CA ARG A 92 3.79 -8.48 -6.41
C ARG A 92 3.56 -7.64 -7.67
N ARG A 93 2.92 -6.48 -7.53
CA ARG A 93 2.62 -5.60 -8.66
C ARG A 93 3.71 -4.57 -8.93
N LEU A 94 4.43 -4.16 -7.89
CA LEU A 94 5.41 -3.09 -7.93
C LEU A 94 6.81 -3.57 -7.54
N GLU A 95 7.12 -4.85 -7.71
CA GLU A 95 8.41 -5.43 -7.33
C GLU A 95 9.61 -4.61 -7.82
N HIS A 96 9.52 -4.09 -9.04
CA HIS A 96 10.57 -3.28 -9.65
C HIS A 96 10.76 -1.89 -8.99
N PHE A 97 9.78 -1.39 -8.23
CA PHE A 97 9.90 -0.15 -7.45
C PHE A 97 10.41 -0.39 -6.04
N LEU A 98 10.14 -1.58 -5.51
CA LEU A 98 10.35 -1.90 -4.10
C LEU A 98 11.66 -2.61 -3.83
N TRP A 99 12.46 -2.86 -4.86
CA TRP A 99 13.71 -3.62 -4.78
C TRP A 99 14.75 -3.00 -3.83
N ASN A 100 14.80 -1.67 -3.75
CA ASN A 100 15.76 -0.94 -2.90
C ASN A 100 15.31 -0.76 -1.45
N GLY A 101 14.22 -1.39 -1.07
CA GLY A 101 13.62 -1.26 0.26
C GLY A 101 12.36 -0.41 0.25
N VAL A 102 11.52 -0.62 1.26
CA VAL A 102 10.25 0.09 1.42
C VAL A 102 9.86 0.22 2.88
N HIS A 103 9.33 1.37 3.25
CA HIS A 103 8.72 1.61 4.55
C HIS A 103 7.21 1.42 4.44
N ILE A 104 6.68 0.42 5.14
CA ILE A 104 5.25 0.08 5.15
C ILE A 104 4.60 0.72 6.37
N PHE A 105 3.54 1.48 6.15
CA PHE A 105 2.78 2.13 7.20
C PHE A 105 1.36 1.56 7.26
N THR A 106 0.99 0.90 8.36
CA THR A 106 -0.33 0.29 8.55
C THR A 106 -0.98 0.81 9.82
N ASP A 107 -2.29 0.94 9.83
CA ASP A 107 -3.06 1.26 11.04
C ASP A 107 -3.42 0.00 11.85
N HIS A 108 -3.12 -1.17 11.31
CA HIS A 108 -3.36 -2.44 12.00
C HIS A 108 -2.14 -2.88 12.81
N ARG A 109 -2.13 -2.55 14.11
CA ARG A 109 -1.02 -2.80 15.04
C ARG A 109 -0.47 -4.24 14.98
N ASN A 110 -1.36 -5.23 14.85
CA ASN A 110 -0.94 -6.61 14.82
C ASN A 110 -0.16 -6.97 13.54
N LEU A 111 -0.40 -6.29 12.41
CA LEU A 111 0.37 -6.52 11.19
C LEU A 111 1.81 -6.03 11.32
N ALA A 112 2.03 -4.87 11.93
CA ALA A 112 3.37 -4.40 12.22
C ALA A 112 4.17 -5.44 13.01
N TYR A 113 3.52 -6.09 14.00
CA TYR A 113 4.14 -7.17 14.75
C TYR A 113 4.31 -8.48 13.98
N ILE A 114 3.29 -8.89 13.19
CA ILE A 114 3.29 -10.17 12.46
C ILE A 114 4.31 -10.20 11.32
N PHE A 115 4.47 -9.07 10.61
CA PHE A 115 5.42 -8.95 9.51
C PHE A 115 6.80 -8.46 9.95
N ASP A 116 7.00 -8.15 11.22
CA ASP A 116 8.33 -7.88 11.73
C ASP A 116 9.20 -9.15 11.59
N PRO A 117 10.32 -9.10 10.87
CA PRO A 117 11.20 -10.25 10.68
C PRO A 117 11.74 -10.83 11.98
N GLU A 118 11.86 -10.00 13.02
CA GLU A 118 12.42 -10.37 14.32
C GLU A 118 11.35 -10.83 15.33
N ALA A 119 10.07 -10.61 15.04
CA ALA A 119 8.99 -10.95 15.96
C ALA A 119 8.63 -12.44 15.94
N CYS A 120 8.53 -13.04 17.11
CA CYS A 120 8.09 -14.42 17.29
C CYS A 120 6.57 -14.47 17.50
N VAL A 121 5.82 -14.86 16.48
CA VAL A 121 4.34 -14.89 16.53
C VAL A 121 3.87 -16.22 17.13
N THR A 122 3.32 -16.18 18.33
CA THR A 122 2.93 -17.40 19.09
C THR A 122 1.44 -17.73 19.09
N SER A 123 0.56 -16.85 18.59
CA SER A 123 -0.90 -17.03 18.72
C SER A 123 -1.70 -16.54 17.54
N VAL A 124 -1.69 -17.33 16.47
CA VAL A 124 -2.56 -17.10 15.30
C VAL A 124 -3.25 -18.40 14.89
N SER A 125 -4.41 -18.33 14.21
CA SER A 125 -5.07 -19.51 13.68
C SER A 125 -4.18 -20.23 12.65
N LYS A 126 -4.29 -21.57 12.56
CA LYS A 126 -3.49 -22.37 11.62
C LYS A 126 -3.64 -21.91 10.17
N ALA A 127 -4.84 -21.50 9.76
CA ALA A 127 -5.09 -21.00 8.40
C ALA A 127 -4.41 -19.64 8.15
N LEU A 128 -4.40 -18.76 9.15
CA LEU A 128 -3.67 -17.48 9.06
C LEU A 128 -2.16 -17.74 9.05
N ALA A 129 -1.65 -18.62 9.92
CA ALA A 129 -0.23 -18.96 9.96
C ALA A 129 0.30 -19.44 8.61
N GLN A 130 -0.43 -20.33 7.93
CA GLN A 130 -0.04 -20.81 6.59
C GLN A 130 0.01 -19.70 5.53
N ARG A 131 -0.96 -18.75 5.57
CA ARG A 131 -0.93 -17.60 4.64
C ARG A 131 0.21 -16.67 4.95
N LEU A 132 0.46 -16.39 6.22
CA LEU A 132 1.55 -15.53 6.68
C LEU A 132 2.92 -16.09 6.29
N GLU A 133 3.14 -17.40 6.40
CA GLU A 133 4.37 -18.01 5.94
C GLU A 133 4.60 -17.82 4.45
N GLY A 134 3.56 -18.04 3.62
CA GLY A 134 3.64 -17.76 2.20
C GLY A 134 3.90 -16.28 1.88
N TRP A 135 3.33 -15.38 2.66
CA TRP A 135 3.52 -13.93 2.50
C TRP A 135 4.90 -13.47 2.98
N LYS A 136 5.37 -13.98 4.12
CA LYS A 136 6.75 -13.74 4.59
C LYS A 136 7.79 -14.18 3.55
N GLY A 137 7.55 -15.29 2.85
CA GLY A 137 8.41 -15.74 1.77
C GLY A 137 8.46 -14.78 0.58
N VAL A 138 7.37 -14.05 0.30
CA VAL A 138 7.36 -12.98 -0.71
C VAL A 138 8.10 -11.75 -0.20
N LEU A 139 7.73 -11.28 0.99
CA LEU A 139 8.30 -10.06 1.58
C LEU A 139 9.79 -10.19 1.91
N GLY A 140 10.23 -11.39 2.33
CA GLY A 140 11.63 -11.66 2.69
C GLY A 140 12.62 -11.54 1.53
N GLN A 141 12.14 -11.40 0.29
CA GLN A 141 12.98 -11.11 -0.88
C GLN A 141 13.34 -9.62 -1.00
N TYR A 142 12.67 -8.77 -0.22
CA TYR A 142 12.84 -7.32 -0.25
C TYR A 142 13.28 -6.82 1.13
N GLY A 143 14.07 -5.75 1.14
CA GLY A 143 14.30 -4.99 2.37
C GLY A 143 13.03 -4.19 2.70
N TYR A 144 12.46 -4.39 3.88
CA TYR A 144 11.33 -3.57 4.32
C TYR A 144 11.37 -3.29 5.81
N THR A 145 10.77 -2.19 6.20
CA THR A 145 10.38 -1.91 7.58
C THR A 145 8.88 -1.77 7.64
N ILE A 146 8.28 -2.13 8.77
CA ILE A 146 6.85 -1.98 8.97
C ILE A 146 6.57 -1.20 10.25
N CYS A 147 5.79 -0.14 10.12
CA CYS A 147 5.46 0.78 11.20
C CYS A 147 3.95 0.87 11.39
N HIS A 148 3.53 0.91 12.64
CA HIS A 148 2.13 1.19 12.97
C HIS A 148 1.89 2.70 13.03
N ILE A 149 0.84 3.17 12.34
CA ILE A 149 0.35 4.54 12.46
C ILE A 149 -1.08 4.50 13.03
N PRO A 150 -1.40 5.33 14.04
CA PRO A 150 -2.76 5.43 14.55
C PRO A 150 -3.78 5.79 13.48
N GLY A 151 -4.97 5.20 13.53
CA GLY A 151 -6.00 5.33 12.50
C GLY A 151 -6.55 6.76 12.29
N ASP A 152 -6.45 7.63 13.29
CA ASP A 152 -6.78 9.06 13.19
C ASP A 152 -5.84 9.84 12.27
N ARG A 153 -4.60 9.34 12.09
CA ARG A 153 -3.60 9.93 11.20
C ARG A 153 -3.60 9.32 9.79
N THR A 154 -4.53 8.42 9.49
CA THR A 154 -4.59 7.70 8.21
C THR A 154 -5.49 8.34 7.16
N ALA A 155 -6.28 9.34 7.52
CA ALA A 155 -7.33 9.90 6.68
C ALA A 155 -6.85 10.40 5.31
N TRP A 156 -5.66 10.98 5.24
CA TRP A 156 -5.13 11.58 4.02
C TRP A 156 -4.78 10.55 2.94
N TRP A 157 -4.15 9.41 3.28
CA TRP A 157 -3.84 8.40 2.25
C TRP A 157 -5.04 7.50 1.95
N ARG A 158 -5.97 7.29 2.89
CA ARG A 158 -7.23 6.59 2.63
C ARG A 158 -8.05 7.35 1.59
N LEU A 159 -8.05 8.67 1.66
CA LEU A 159 -8.65 9.50 0.63
C LEU A 159 -7.92 9.31 -0.72
N ALA A 160 -6.58 9.27 -0.72
CA ALA A 160 -5.78 9.04 -1.92
C ALA A 160 -6.08 7.65 -2.54
N VAL A 161 -6.20 6.59 -1.73
CA VAL A 161 -6.59 5.25 -2.20
C VAL A 161 -8.01 5.26 -2.77
N ALA A 162 -8.97 5.88 -2.08
CA ALA A 162 -10.36 5.96 -2.54
C ALA A 162 -10.51 6.73 -3.86
N LEU A 163 -9.71 7.77 -4.07
CA LEU A 163 -9.66 8.53 -5.32
C LEU A 163 -9.02 7.70 -6.44
N GLY A 164 -8.03 6.86 -6.14
CA GLY A 164 -7.42 5.91 -7.08
C GLY A 164 -8.36 4.78 -7.53
N GLU A 165 -9.34 4.40 -6.72
CA GLU A 165 -10.35 3.38 -7.08
C GLU A 165 -11.28 3.82 -8.21
N GLY A 166 -11.47 5.12 -8.41
CA GLY A 166 -12.31 5.70 -9.48
C GLY A 166 -11.63 5.78 -10.85
N SER A 167 -10.31 5.82 -10.89
CA SER A 167 -9.52 5.92 -12.11
C SER A 167 -8.78 4.59 -12.33
N GLY A 168 -9.35 3.67 -13.10
CA GLY A 168 -8.72 2.38 -13.38
C GLY A 168 -7.21 2.48 -13.62
N PHE A 169 -6.42 2.15 -12.61
CA PHE A 169 -4.96 1.97 -12.59
C PHE A 169 -4.10 2.99 -13.36
N ALA A 170 -3.50 3.91 -12.67
CA ALA A 170 -2.34 4.62 -13.17
C ALA A 170 -1.07 4.08 -12.48
N CYS A 171 -0.35 3.21 -13.14
CA CYS A 171 1.07 2.97 -12.87
C CYS A 171 1.86 3.63 -13.99
N ALA A 172 2.74 4.56 -13.67
CA ALA A 172 3.51 5.30 -14.66
C ALA A 172 4.44 4.43 -15.55
N CYS A 173 4.64 3.17 -15.19
CA CYS A 173 5.57 2.27 -15.88
C CYS A 173 4.92 1.10 -16.63
N CYS A 174 3.66 0.80 -16.38
CA CYS A 174 2.95 -0.21 -17.16
C CYS A 174 2.05 0.48 -18.17
N GLY A 175 2.47 0.56 -19.42
CA GLY A 175 1.62 0.93 -20.57
C GLY A 175 0.45 -0.04 -20.80
N CYS A 176 -0.10 -0.61 -19.73
CA CYS A 176 -1.24 -1.52 -19.74
C CYS A 176 -2.53 -0.73 -19.60
N PHE A 177 -2.88 0.01 -20.64
CA PHE A 177 -4.28 0.30 -20.92
C PHE A 177 -4.98 -1.03 -21.19
N ARG A 178 -5.79 -1.52 -20.29
CA ARG A 178 -6.86 -2.45 -20.64
C ARG A 178 -8.12 -1.65 -20.86
N SER A 179 -8.39 -1.40 -22.14
CA SER A 179 -9.73 -1.12 -22.66
C SER A 179 -10.59 -2.37 -22.42
N GLY A 180 -11.76 -2.16 -21.85
CA GLY A 180 -12.82 -3.17 -21.69
C GLY A 180 -13.96 -2.61 -20.89
#